data_e159e533c8e2c94c73339f381329ee9e
#
_entry.id   e159e533c8e2c94c73339f381329ee9e
#
_cell.length_a   1.000
_cell.length_b   1.000
_cell.length_c   1.000
_cell.angle_alpha   90.00
_cell.angle_beta   90.00
_cell.angle_gamma   90.00
#
_symmetry.space_group_name_H-M   'P 1'
#
loop_
_entity.id
_entity.type
_entity.pdbx_description
1 polymer ?
#
loop_
_entity_poly.entity_id
_entity_poly.type
_entity_poly.pdbx_seq_one_letter_code
_entity_poly.pdbx_strand_id
1 'polypeptide(L)'
;HSGIIMFNKLIEKAIGAIVIALTKAAIVKVPGIYKELVHWWNGKSIAIIGPTASGKNSFFNKLRGGIVPTEHIQTRGAENIKTFDFSWPLPNKTEVKFKCKNSINVGGEIDERERYWLQSCKEADVIFYLIDFDKLKNNTEDTIHRIKSDFKWIASNIPKFKKESSLFIVINKMDLIFDGYVDPSTIERELTSALSTHLEKLDEATKKTLGAYTSKISGLGPMSMIDSHIFSICFTSALQLIFESEGK
;
A
#
# COMPACT_ATOMS: atom_id res chain seq x y z
N HIS A 1 20.27 -15.57 -9.03
CA HIS A 1 18.94 -16.18 -9.25
C HIS A 1 17.96 -16.08 -8.06
N SER A 2 18.39 -15.67 -6.86
CA SER A 2 17.48 -15.61 -5.67
C SER A 2 16.66 -14.32 -5.58
N GLY A 3 16.89 -13.36 -6.42
CA GLY A 3 16.32 -12.01 -6.31
C GLY A 3 14.96 -11.79 -6.95
N ILE A 4 14.71 -12.38 -8.10
CA ILE A 4 13.45 -12.21 -8.87
C ILE A 4 12.25 -12.83 -8.13
N ILE A 5 12.54 -13.72 -7.18
CA ILE A 5 11.54 -14.52 -6.48
C ILE A 5 10.73 -13.70 -5.45
N MET A 6 11.24 -12.55 -4.96
CA MET A 6 10.61 -11.85 -3.84
C MET A 6 9.32 -11.14 -4.21
N PHE A 7 9.35 -10.26 -5.20
CA PHE A 7 8.14 -9.51 -5.59
C PHE A 7 7.09 -10.39 -6.25
N ASN A 8 7.52 -11.38 -7.05
CA ASN A 8 6.57 -12.34 -7.60
C ASN A 8 5.81 -13.08 -6.49
N LYS A 9 6.50 -13.56 -5.47
CA LYS A 9 5.85 -14.21 -4.31
C LYS A 9 4.93 -13.26 -3.54
N LEU A 10 5.34 -12.02 -3.34
CA LEU A 10 4.52 -11.03 -2.64
C LEU A 10 3.25 -10.71 -3.42
N ILE A 11 3.35 -10.56 -4.74
CA ILE A 11 2.17 -10.28 -5.56
C ILE A 11 1.26 -11.49 -5.71
N GLU A 12 1.80 -12.70 -5.85
CA GLU A 12 1.01 -13.93 -5.87
C GLU A 12 0.18 -14.07 -4.59
N LYS A 13 0.79 -13.82 -3.43
CA LYS A 13 0.06 -13.78 -2.15
C LYS A 13 -1.05 -12.72 -2.15
N ALA A 14 -0.76 -11.52 -2.62
CA ALA A 14 -1.74 -10.43 -2.65
C ALA A 14 -2.90 -10.74 -3.60
N ILE A 15 -2.61 -11.21 -4.80
CA ILE A 15 -3.62 -11.61 -5.79
C ILE A 15 -4.47 -12.77 -5.24
N GLY A 16 -3.83 -13.79 -4.69
CA GLY A 16 -4.52 -14.93 -4.08
C GLY A 16 -5.48 -14.50 -2.96
N ALA A 17 -5.07 -13.60 -2.08
CA ALA A 17 -5.91 -13.07 -1.01
C ALA A 17 -7.13 -12.30 -1.56
N ILE A 18 -6.94 -11.51 -2.62
CA ILE A 18 -8.01 -10.76 -3.27
C ILE A 18 -8.99 -11.70 -3.96
N VAL A 19 -8.51 -12.69 -4.72
CA VAL A 19 -9.35 -13.68 -5.40
C VAL A 19 -10.18 -14.46 -4.39
N ILE A 20 -9.59 -14.91 -3.30
CA ILE A 20 -10.29 -15.60 -2.21
C ILE A 20 -11.40 -14.70 -1.62
N ALA A 21 -11.09 -13.43 -1.34
CA ALA A 21 -12.06 -12.48 -0.79
C ALA A 21 -13.23 -12.22 -1.76
N LEU A 22 -12.96 -12.12 -3.06
CA LEU A 22 -13.95 -11.92 -4.08
C LEU A 22 -14.87 -13.15 -4.26
N THR A 23 -14.36 -14.35 -4.08
CA THR A 23 -15.15 -15.60 -4.17
C THR A 23 -16.00 -15.88 -2.94
N LYS A 24 -15.92 -15.05 -1.89
CA LYS A 24 -16.58 -15.28 -0.59
C LYS A 24 -16.21 -16.62 0.09
N ALA A 25 -15.27 -17.37 -0.46
CA ALA A 25 -14.88 -18.68 0.07
C ALA A 25 -14.08 -18.60 1.37
N ALA A 26 -13.42 -17.45 1.62
CA ALA A 26 -12.53 -17.26 2.77
C ALA A 26 -13.23 -16.77 4.04
N ILE A 27 -14.40 -16.18 3.93
CA ILE A 27 -15.10 -15.55 5.06
C ILE A 27 -15.50 -16.57 6.14
N VAL A 28 -15.57 -17.85 5.78
CA VAL A 28 -16.09 -18.90 6.67
C VAL A 28 -14.98 -19.66 7.41
N LYS A 29 -13.71 -19.59 6.98
CA LYS A 29 -12.72 -20.61 7.38
C LYS A 29 -11.89 -20.35 8.63
N VAL A 30 -11.73 -19.12 9.13
CA VAL A 30 -10.89 -18.92 10.34
C VAL A 30 -11.40 -17.78 11.24
N PRO A 31 -12.38 -18.01 12.12
CA PRO A 31 -12.83 -16.98 13.07
C PRO A 31 -11.72 -16.48 14.01
N GLY A 32 -10.70 -17.29 14.29
CA GLY A 32 -9.60 -16.95 15.20
C GLY A 32 -8.64 -15.89 14.61
N ILE A 33 -8.34 -15.96 13.33
CA ILE A 33 -7.36 -15.07 12.70
C ILE A 33 -7.73 -13.59 12.77
N TYR A 34 -9.01 -13.28 12.67
CA TYR A 34 -9.46 -11.88 12.76
C TYR A 34 -9.30 -11.32 14.18
N LYS A 35 -9.44 -12.14 15.21
CA LYS A 35 -9.23 -11.71 16.60
C LYS A 35 -7.75 -11.37 16.83
N GLU A 36 -6.85 -12.19 16.37
CA GLU A 36 -5.41 -11.97 16.45
C GLU A 36 -4.98 -10.76 15.63
N LEU A 37 -5.51 -10.63 14.40
CA LEU A 37 -5.26 -9.50 13.53
C LEU A 37 -5.73 -8.19 14.17
N VAL A 38 -6.94 -8.15 14.74
CA VAL A 38 -7.47 -6.98 15.46
C VAL A 38 -6.57 -6.64 16.64
N HIS A 39 -6.20 -7.64 17.45
CA HIS A 39 -5.32 -7.43 18.59
C HIS A 39 -3.96 -6.84 18.18
N TRP A 40 -3.38 -7.36 17.12
CA TRP A 40 -2.07 -6.90 16.62
C TRP A 40 -2.11 -5.48 16.05
N TRP A 41 -3.19 -5.14 15.31
CA TRP A 41 -3.34 -3.82 14.69
C TRP A 41 -3.78 -2.73 15.66
N ASN A 42 -4.43 -3.07 16.77
CA ASN A 42 -4.98 -2.08 17.70
C ASN A 42 -3.91 -1.12 18.20
N GLY A 43 -4.15 0.16 17.99
CA GLY A 43 -3.27 1.25 18.40
C GLY A 43 -2.06 1.49 17.51
N LYS A 44 -1.87 0.70 16.45
CA LYS A 44 -0.78 0.95 15.48
C LYS A 44 -1.04 2.20 14.66
N SER A 45 0.04 2.82 14.23
CA SER A 45 0.02 4.01 13.38
C SER A 45 0.49 3.69 11.97
N ILE A 46 -0.19 4.27 10.98
CA ILE A 46 0.19 4.17 9.58
C ILE A 46 0.61 5.54 9.04
N ALA A 47 1.53 5.55 8.09
CA ALA A 47 1.85 6.69 7.25
C ALA A 47 1.59 6.35 5.79
N ILE A 48 1.14 7.32 5.01
CA ILE A 48 0.87 7.17 3.58
C ILE A 48 1.77 8.14 2.84
N ILE A 49 2.69 7.62 2.05
CA ILE A 49 3.64 8.40 1.25
C ILE A 49 3.65 7.94 -0.21
N GLY A 50 4.28 8.71 -1.06
CA GLY A 50 4.42 8.40 -2.48
C GLY A 50 4.49 9.66 -3.34
N PRO A 51 4.78 9.53 -4.64
CA PRO A 51 4.86 10.64 -5.58
C PRO A 51 3.57 11.44 -5.68
N THR A 52 3.66 12.63 -6.27
CA THR A 52 2.48 13.43 -6.63
C THR A 52 1.55 12.62 -7.53
N ALA A 53 0.25 12.75 -7.30
CA ALA A 53 -0.81 12.04 -8.01
C ALA A 53 -0.84 10.52 -7.85
N SER A 54 -0.08 9.92 -6.91
CA SER A 54 -0.12 8.48 -6.65
C SER A 54 -1.41 7.99 -5.96
N GLY A 55 -2.28 8.92 -5.53
CA GLY A 55 -3.55 8.59 -4.91
C GLY A 55 -3.59 8.67 -3.38
N LYS A 56 -2.60 9.35 -2.74
CA LYS A 56 -2.55 9.50 -1.29
C LYS A 56 -3.83 10.08 -0.68
N ASN A 57 -4.32 11.20 -1.26
CA ASN A 57 -5.54 11.85 -0.78
C ASN A 57 -6.77 10.94 -0.94
N SER A 58 -6.85 10.23 -2.06
CA SER A 58 -7.93 9.27 -2.31
C SER A 58 -7.89 8.12 -1.31
N PHE A 59 -6.71 7.57 -1.04
CA PHE A 59 -6.52 6.53 -0.04
C PHE A 59 -7.03 6.97 1.33
N PHE A 60 -6.57 8.12 1.75
CA PHE A 60 -6.98 8.71 3.01
C PHE A 60 -8.50 8.94 3.09
N ASN A 61 -9.11 9.54 2.06
CA ASN A 61 -10.54 9.78 2.03
C ASN A 61 -11.35 8.47 2.06
N LYS A 62 -10.87 7.42 1.41
CA LYS A 62 -11.47 6.09 1.49
C LYS A 62 -11.42 5.52 2.91
N LEU A 63 -10.30 5.64 3.59
CA LEU A 63 -10.18 5.21 4.99
C LEU A 63 -11.17 5.95 5.90
N ARG A 64 -11.41 7.24 5.64
CA ARG A 64 -12.40 8.02 6.37
C ARG A 64 -13.85 7.79 5.95
N GLY A 65 -14.11 6.97 4.94
CA GLY A 65 -15.44 6.80 4.36
C GLY A 65 -15.91 7.99 3.53
N GLY A 66 -14.98 8.84 3.07
CA GLY A 66 -15.28 10.02 2.25
C GLY A 66 -15.39 9.71 0.75
N ILE A 67 -15.86 10.70 -0.02
CA ILE A 67 -15.91 10.62 -1.48
C ILE A 67 -14.52 10.85 -2.05
N VAL A 68 -14.10 10.01 -2.99
CA VAL A 68 -12.83 10.17 -3.71
C VAL A 68 -12.98 11.32 -4.70
N PRO A 69 -12.12 12.35 -4.65
CA PRO A 69 -12.11 13.38 -5.68
C PRO A 69 -11.80 12.77 -7.05
N THR A 70 -12.62 13.09 -8.05
CA THR A 70 -12.39 12.67 -9.43
C THR A 70 -11.35 13.53 -10.14
N GLU A 71 -11.10 14.72 -9.62
CA GLU A 71 -10.10 15.65 -10.15
C GLU A 71 -8.83 15.64 -9.29
N HIS A 72 -7.69 15.78 -9.96
CA HIS A 72 -6.40 15.88 -9.28
C HIS A 72 -6.25 17.27 -8.66
N ILE A 73 -6.43 17.35 -7.34
CA ILE A 73 -6.13 18.56 -6.58
C ILE A 73 -4.69 18.45 -6.08
N GLN A 74 -3.80 19.23 -6.68
CA GLN A 74 -2.44 19.34 -6.20
C GLN A 74 -2.43 20.19 -4.92
N THR A 75 -2.18 19.54 -3.80
CA THR A 75 -2.06 20.21 -2.50
C THR A 75 -0.66 20.79 -2.37
N ARG A 76 -0.55 22.10 -2.36
CA ARG A 76 0.71 22.82 -2.09
C ARG A 76 0.68 23.33 -0.65
N GLY A 77 1.74 23.07 0.08
CA GLY A 77 1.96 23.61 1.42
C GLY A 77 1.64 22.66 2.56
N ALA A 78 2.42 22.77 3.64
CA ALA A 78 2.24 21.99 4.84
C ALA A 78 1.17 22.61 5.73
N GLU A 79 -0.06 22.21 5.53
CA GLU A 79 -0.99 22.27 6.64
C GLU A 79 -0.68 21.13 7.59
N ASN A 80 -0.60 21.45 8.87
CA ASN A 80 -0.22 20.58 9.97
C ASN A 80 -0.53 19.10 9.78
N ILE A 81 0.49 18.24 9.92
CA ILE A 81 0.30 16.79 9.96
C ILE A 81 -0.66 16.46 11.10
N LYS A 82 -1.92 16.21 10.76
CA LYS A 82 -2.95 15.82 11.72
C LYS A 82 -2.92 14.32 11.88
N THR A 83 -2.79 13.86 13.10
CA THR A 83 -3.02 12.45 13.43
C THR A 83 -4.48 12.27 13.81
N PHE A 84 -5.14 11.28 13.27
CA PHE A 84 -6.49 10.91 13.70
C PHE A 84 -6.66 9.40 13.78
N ASP A 85 -7.52 9.03 14.71
CA ASP A 85 -7.94 7.67 14.94
C ASP A 85 -9.08 7.33 13.98
N PHE A 86 -9.09 6.12 13.46
CA PHE A 86 -10.24 5.60 12.72
C PHE A 86 -10.37 4.09 12.88
N SER A 87 -11.57 3.60 12.57
CA SER A 87 -11.91 2.19 12.62
C SER A 87 -12.08 1.65 11.20
N TRP A 88 -11.61 0.44 10.98
CA TRP A 88 -11.80 -0.28 9.73
C TRP A 88 -12.57 -1.58 9.98
N PRO A 89 -13.74 -1.76 9.36
CA PRO A 89 -14.55 -2.97 9.54
C PRO A 89 -13.92 -4.16 8.79
N LEU A 90 -13.83 -5.28 9.48
CA LEU A 90 -13.45 -6.56 8.90
C LEU A 90 -14.69 -7.34 8.43
N PRO A 91 -14.54 -8.36 7.56
CA PRO A 91 -15.66 -9.16 7.07
C PRO A 91 -16.52 -9.83 8.16
N ASN A 92 -15.94 -10.13 9.32
CA ASN A 92 -16.64 -10.69 10.49
C ASN A 92 -17.32 -9.65 11.38
N LYS A 93 -17.43 -8.39 10.93
CA LYS A 93 -17.99 -7.24 11.65
C LYS A 93 -17.18 -6.76 12.88
N THR A 94 -16.00 -7.32 13.14
CA THR A 94 -15.07 -6.71 14.10
C THR A 94 -14.38 -5.50 13.44
N GLU A 95 -13.85 -4.60 14.27
CA GLU A 95 -13.17 -3.41 13.78
C GLU A 95 -11.72 -3.38 14.23
N VAL A 96 -10.85 -2.99 13.30
CA VAL A 96 -9.47 -2.63 13.59
C VAL A 96 -9.41 -1.15 13.88
N LYS A 97 -8.82 -0.77 15.02
CA LYS A 97 -8.59 0.64 15.38
C LYS A 97 -7.13 0.97 15.20
N PHE A 98 -6.84 2.02 14.45
CA PHE A 98 -5.48 2.49 14.23
C PHE A 98 -5.43 4.00 14.02
N LYS A 99 -4.22 4.54 14.08
CA LYS A 99 -3.94 5.95 13.87
C LYS A 99 -3.37 6.16 12.46
N CYS A 100 -3.89 7.15 11.75
CA CYS A 100 -3.30 7.58 10.50
C CYS A 100 -2.58 8.91 10.70
N LYS A 101 -1.30 8.94 10.37
CA LYS A 101 -0.55 10.18 10.28
C LYS A 101 -0.82 10.80 8.91
N ASN A 102 -1.40 11.98 8.96
CA ASN A 102 -1.81 12.69 7.78
C ASN A 102 -0.58 13.22 7.02
N SER A 103 -0.15 12.46 6.02
CA SER A 103 0.77 12.95 4.99
C SER A 103 0.03 13.52 3.78
N ILE A 104 -1.27 13.73 3.88
CA ILE A 104 -2.14 14.08 2.74
C ILE A 104 -1.78 15.43 2.16
N ASN A 105 -1.46 16.38 3.01
CA ASN A 105 -1.05 17.71 2.59
C ASN A 105 0.44 17.80 2.29
N VAL A 106 1.13 16.68 2.40
CA VAL A 106 2.51 16.55 1.96
C VAL A 106 2.47 16.22 0.49
N GLY A 107 2.78 17.18 -0.35
CA GLY A 107 2.95 16.95 -1.77
C GLY A 107 3.97 15.83 -2.01
N GLY A 108 3.84 15.18 -3.12
CA GLY A 108 4.79 14.16 -3.54
C GLY A 108 5.98 14.76 -4.30
N GLU A 109 6.13 16.06 -4.30
CA GLU A 109 7.29 16.74 -4.86
C GLU A 109 8.55 16.45 -4.02
N ILE A 110 9.72 16.48 -4.67
CA ILE A 110 10.99 16.13 -4.00
C ILE A 110 11.24 17.04 -2.80
N ASP A 111 10.98 18.34 -2.92
CA ASP A 111 11.20 19.30 -1.83
C ASP A 111 10.29 19.06 -0.62
N GLU A 112 9.06 18.60 -0.87
CA GLU A 112 8.10 18.30 0.17
C GLU A 112 8.41 16.96 0.84
N ARG A 113 8.96 15.99 0.11
CA ARG A 113 9.50 14.74 0.66
C ARG A 113 10.54 15.04 1.74
N GLU A 114 11.53 15.88 1.43
CA GLU A 114 12.60 16.22 2.38
C GLU A 114 12.09 16.88 3.66
N ARG A 115 11.01 17.67 3.55
CA ARG A 115 10.45 18.40 4.69
C ARG A 115 9.52 17.57 5.57
N TYR A 116 8.68 16.72 4.98
CA TYR A 116 7.50 16.21 5.69
C TYR A 116 7.43 14.69 5.82
N TRP A 117 8.04 13.93 4.91
CA TRP A 117 7.96 12.46 5.00
C TRP A 117 8.58 11.93 6.29
N LEU A 118 9.66 12.54 6.76
CA LEU A 118 10.27 12.13 8.01
C LEU A 118 9.30 12.27 9.19
N GLN A 119 8.56 13.36 9.26
CA GLN A 119 7.60 13.60 10.33
C GLN A 119 6.45 12.57 10.29
N SER A 120 6.03 12.17 9.09
CA SER A 120 4.98 11.15 8.93
C SER A 120 5.48 9.74 9.27
N CYS A 121 6.69 9.40 8.84
CA CYS A 121 7.20 8.03 8.89
C CYS A 121 7.88 7.66 10.21
N LYS A 122 8.54 8.62 10.91
CA LYS A 122 9.35 8.31 12.10
C LYS A 122 8.59 7.59 13.21
N GLU A 123 7.30 7.86 13.36
CA GLU A 123 6.44 7.28 14.39
C GLU A 123 5.44 6.25 13.83
N ALA A 124 5.51 5.94 12.54
CA ALA A 124 4.63 4.97 11.93
C ALA A 124 5.08 3.53 12.19
N ASP A 125 4.14 2.66 12.48
CA ASP A 125 4.38 1.22 12.57
C ASP A 125 4.39 0.59 11.18
N VAL A 126 3.54 1.11 10.27
CA VAL A 126 3.49 0.69 8.87
C VAL A 126 3.47 1.91 7.96
N ILE A 127 4.30 1.87 6.95
CA ILE A 127 4.40 2.92 5.92
C ILE A 127 3.86 2.33 4.62
N PHE A 128 2.78 2.93 4.10
CA PHE A 128 2.25 2.64 2.77
C PHE A 128 2.90 3.56 1.75
N TYR A 129 3.65 2.97 0.82
CA TYR A 129 4.23 3.69 -0.30
C TYR A 129 3.40 3.42 -1.56
N LEU A 130 2.79 4.47 -2.12
CA LEU A 130 1.89 4.36 -3.27
C LEU A 130 2.61 4.58 -4.59
N ILE A 131 2.41 3.65 -5.51
CA ILE A 131 2.85 3.73 -6.90
C ILE A 131 1.60 3.89 -7.78
N ASP A 132 1.64 4.84 -8.71
CA ASP A 132 0.65 5.02 -9.76
C ASP A 132 0.89 4.00 -10.87
N PHE A 133 -0.02 3.03 -11.03
CA PHE A 133 0.12 1.97 -12.04
C PHE A 133 0.05 2.52 -13.46
N ASP A 134 -0.79 3.52 -13.73
CA ASP A 134 -0.88 4.12 -15.05
C ASP A 134 0.46 4.75 -15.46
N LYS A 135 1.10 5.48 -14.55
CA LYS A 135 2.45 6.03 -14.79
C LYS A 135 3.51 4.93 -14.92
N LEU A 136 3.43 3.88 -14.09
CA LEU A 136 4.35 2.75 -14.17
C LEU A 136 4.27 2.05 -15.54
N LYS A 137 3.06 1.93 -16.09
CA LYS A 137 2.80 1.31 -17.38
C LYS A 137 3.21 2.20 -18.56
N ASN A 138 2.80 3.47 -18.55
CA ASN A 138 2.88 4.37 -19.70
C ASN A 138 4.13 5.27 -19.69
N ASN A 139 4.77 5.45 -18.53
CA ASN A 139 6.00 6.21 -18.36
C ASN A 139 6.94 5.48 -17.39
N THR A 140 7.32 4.26 -17.76
CA THR A 140 8.02 3.31 -16.89
C THR A 140 9.37 3.85 -16.42
N GLU A 141 10.19 4.40 -17.30
CA GLU A 141 11.56 4.81 -16.96
C GLU A 141 11.57 5.96 -15.93
N ASP A 142 10.76 7.00 -16.15
CA ASP A 142 10.67 8.13 -15.22
C ASP A 142 10.05 7.70 -13.89
N THR A 143 9.06 6.82 -13.95
CA THR A 143 8.41 6.29 -12.73
C THR A 143 9.39 5.45 -11.92
N ILE A 144 10.15 4.56 -12.54
CA ILE A 144 11.21 3.78 -11.88
C ILE A 144 12.32 4.68 -11.34
N HIS A 145 12.71 5.70 -12.10
CA HIS A 145 13.70 6.68 -11.64
C HIS A 145 13.22 7.40 -10.37
N ARG A 146 11.96 7.82 -10.35
CA ARG A 146 11.35 8.45 -9.17
C ARG A 146 11.29 7.49 -7.98
N ILE A 147 10.87 6.25 -8.18
CA ILE A 147 10.83 5.22 -7.12
C ILE A 147 12.22 4.99 -6.55
N LYS A 148 13.25 4.88 -7.39
CA LYS A 148 14.65 4.77 -6.92
C LYS A 148 15.05 5.94 -6.05
N SER A 149 14.70 7.16 -6.44
CA SER A 149 14.97 8.38 -5.64
C SER A 149 14.28 8.33 -4.29
N ASP A 150 13.00 7.97 -4.27
CA ASP A 150 12.21 7.87 -3.04
C ASP A 150 12.76 6.77 -2.12
N PHE A 151 13.11 5.61 -2.66
CA PHE A 151 13.64 4.50 -1.87
C PHE A 151 15.06 4.77 -1.33
N LYS A 152 15.88 5.52 -2.05
CA LYS A 152 17.15 6.02 -1.50
C LYS A 152 16.91 6.91 -0.29
N TRP A 153 15.93 7.83 -0.39
CA TRP A 153 15.55 8.67 0.74
C TRP A 153 15.05 7.84 1.92
N ILE A 154 14.17 6.85 1.67
CA ILE A 154 13.68 5.94 2.71
C ILE A 154 14.85 5.22 3.37
N ALA A 155 15.74 4.61 2.61
CA ALA A 155 16.90 3.89 3.13
C ALA A 155 17.77 4.77 4.03
N SER A 156 18.01 6.02 3.63
CA SER A 156 18.81 6.99 4.41
C SER A 156 18.12 7.42 5.71
N ASN A 157 16.80 7.28 5.81
CA ASN A 157 16.03 7.72 6.96
C ASN A 157 15.49 6.57 7.84
N ILE A 158 15.55 5.31 7.39
CA ILE A 158 15.14 4.13 8.19
C ILE A 158 15.75 4.12 9.60
N PRO A 159 17.03 4.50 9.83
CA PRO A 159 17.57 4.56 11.19
C PRO A 159 16.85 5.53 12.14
N LYS A 160 16.06 6.45 11.59
CA LYS A 160 15.24 7.41 12.35
C LYS A 160 13.80 6.95 12.56
N PHE A 161 13.40 5.86 11.91
CA PHE A 161 12.07 5.29 12.05
C PHE A 161 12.01 4.35 13.26
N LYS A 162 10.81 3.96 13.66
CA LYS A 162 10.67 2.89 14.66
C LYS A 162 11.38 1.63 14.20
N LYS A 163 12.07 0.96 15.11
CA LYS A 163 12.80 -0.28 14.81
C LYS A 163 11.90 -1.32 14.14
N GLU A 164 10.68 -1.44 14.61
CA GLU A 164 9.69 -2.43 14.12
C GLU A 164 8.85 -1.91 12.95
N SER A 165 9.13 -0.71 12.42
CA SER A 165 8.38 -0.21 11.28
C SER A 165 8.59 -1.04 10.03
N SER A 166 7.54 -1.21 9.25
CA SER A 166 7.57 -1.92 7.98
C SER A 166 7.04 -1.07 6.83
N LEU A 167 7.38 -1.47 5.61
CA LEU A 167 6.99 -0.82 4.37
C LEU A 167 6.09 -1.74 3.56
N PHE A 168 4.89 -1.28 3.23
CA PHE A 168 3.99 -1.96 2.31
C PHE A 168 3.88 -1.18 1.01
N ILE A 169 4.14 -1.82 -0.13
CA ILE A 169 4.10 -1.19 -1.44
C ILE A 169 2.72 -1.36 -2.04
N VAL A 170 2.05 -0.27 -2.35
CA VAL A 170 0.72 -0.24 -2.95
C VAL A 170 0.85 0.14 -4.42
N ILE A 171 0.41 -0.74 -5.31
CA ILE A 171 0.25 -0.43 -6.73
C ILE A 171 -1.20 0.02 -6.95
N ASN A 172 -1.38 1.33 -6.99
CA ASN A 172 -2.69 1.97 -7.06
C ASN A 172 -3.14 2.22 -8.49
N LYS A 173 -4.41 2.55 -8.66
CA LYS A 173 -5.08 2.82 -9.94
C LYS A 173 -5.21 1.58 -10.83
N MET A 174 -5.51 0.44 -10.20
CA MET A 174 -5.79 -0.81 -10.91
C MET A 174 -7.25 -0.91 -11.37
N ASP A 175 -7.95 0.21 -11.49
CA ASP A 175 -9.37 0.30 -11.77
C ASP A 175 -9.75 -0.37 -13.09
N LEU A 176 -8.93 -0.18 -14.12
CA LEU A 176 -9.19 -0.75 -15.45
C LEU A 176 -9.18 -2.29 -15.47
N ILE A 177 -8.52 -2.91 -14.50
CA ILE A 177 -8.47 -4.37 -14.38
C ILE A 177 -9.66 -4.89 -13.58
N PHE A 178 -10.11 -4.09 -12.61
CA PHE A 178 -11.29 -4.43 -11.80
C PHE A 178 -12.61 -4.02 -12.46
N ASP A 179 -12.58 -3.06 -13.38
CA ASP A 179 -13.76 -2.67 -14.17
C ASP A 179 -14.20 -3.85 -15.06
N GLY A 180 -15.50 -4.12 -15.06
CA GLY A 180 -16.06 -5.24 -15.80
C GLY A 180 -15.81 -6.61 -15.16
N TYR A 181 -15.48 -6.63 -13.88
CA TYR A 181 -15.33 -7.84 -13.11
C TYR A 181 -16.53 -8.80 -13.25
N VAL A 182 -16.25 -10.00 -13.70
CA VAL A 182 -17.24 -11.06 -13.87
C VAL A 182 -16.84 -12.32 -13.11
N ASP A 183 -15.54 -12.64 -13.08
CA ASP A 183 -15.03 -13.89 -12.54
C ASP A 183 -13.64 -13.70 -11.90
N PRO A 184 -13.42 -14.24 -10.66
CA PRO A 184 -12.14 -14.12 -9.96
C PRO A 184 -10.94 -14.66 -10.72
N SER A 185 -11.11 -15.74 -11.48
CA SER A 185 -10.01 -16.32 -12.28
C SER A 185 -9.55 -15.39 -13.41
N THR A 186 -10.48 -14.61 -13.96
CA THR A 186 -10.17 -13.57 -14.96
C THR A 186 -9.37 -12.45 -14.32
N ILE A 187 -9.76 -11.98 -13.13
CA ILE A 187 -9.02 -10.95 -12.39
C ILE A 187 -7.61 -11.43 -12.06
N GLU A 188 -7.45 -12.64 -11.55
CA GLU A 188 -6.14 -13.23 -11.26
C GLU A 188 -5.21 -13.19 -12.47
N ARG A 189 -5.70 -13.68 -13.62
CA ARG A 189 -4.96 -13.70 -14.87
C ARG A 189 -4.59 -12.30 -15.35
N GLU A 190 -5.52 -11.36 -15.30
CA GLU A 190 -5.31 -9.98 -15.78
C GLU A 190 -4.36 -9.21 -14.88
N LEU A 191 -4.47 -9.33 -13.56
CA LEU A 191 -3.54 -8.74 -12.61
C LEU A 191 -2.13 -9.29 -12.81
N THR A 192 -1.99 -10.60 -12.92
CA THR A 192 -0.70 -11.25 -13.14
C THR A 192 -0.07 -10.80 -14.46
N SER A 193 -0.84 -10.77 -15.53
CA SER A 193 -0.38 -10.31 -16.84
C SER A 193 0.02 -8.83 -16.83
N ALA A 194 -0.80 -7.97 -16.24
CA ALA A 194 -0.55 -6.52 -16.21
C ALA A 194 0.70 -6.17 -15.39
N LEU A 195 0.95 -6.89 -14.31
CA LEU A 195 2.03 -6.58 -13.37
C LEU A 195 3.35 -7.28 -13.71
N SER A 196 3.32 -8.45 -14.34
CA SER A 196 4.52 -9.29 -14.57
C SER A 196 5.69 -8.54 -15.21
N THR A 197 5.44 -7.75 -16.25
CA THR A 197 6.48 -7.00 -16.97
C THR A 197 7.13 -5.90 -16.12
N HIS A 198 6.37 -5.29 -15.22
CA HIS A 198 6.80 -4.15 -14.40
C HIS A 198 7.38 -4.58 -13.06
N LEU A 199 6.98 -5.74 -12.55
CA LEU A 199 7.46 -6.25 -11.26
C LEU A 199 8.96 -6.54 -11.25
N GLU A 200 9.52 -7.03 -12.33
CA GLU A 200 10.96 -7.29 -12.42
C GLU A 200 11.78 -6.00 -12.30
N LYS A 201 11.37 -4.96 -13.03
CA LYS A 201 12.02 -3.64 -12.96
C LYS A 201 11.86 -3.01 -11.59
N LEU A 202 10.69 -3.15 -10.98
CA LEU A 202 10.41 -2.65 -9.64
C LEU A 202 11.21 -3.39 -8.57
N ASP A 203 11.31 -4.71 -8.66
CA ASP A 203 12.09 -5.54 -7.75
C ASP A 203 13.59 -5.20 -7.81
N GLU A 204 14.16 -5.09 -9.02
CA GLU A 204 15.53 -4.68 -9.22
C GLU A 204 15.82 -3.29 -8.64
N ALA A 205 14.95 -2.33 -8.95
CA ALA A 205 15.05 -0.97 -8.43
C ALA A 205 15.02 -0.94 -6.90
N THR A 206 14.12 -1.71 -6.31
CA THR A 206 13.95 -1.81 -4.85
C THR A 206 15.19 -2.39 -4.18
N LYS A 207 15.68 -3.52 -4.66
CA LYS A 207 16.89 -4.16 -4.12
C LYS A 207 18.12 -3.27 -4.21
N LYS A 208 18.28 -2.62 -5.35
CA LYS A 208 19.41 -1.73 -5.59
C LYS A 208 19.42 -0.51 -4.66
N THR A 209 18.25 -0.02 -4.26
CA THR A 209 18.13 1.20 -3.48
C THR A 209 17.93 0.98 -1.99
N LEU A 210 17.18 -0.04 -1.58
CA LEU A 210 16.97 -0.38 -0.17
C LEU A 210 18.08 -1.28 0.38
N GLY A 211 18.72 -2.09 -0.46
CA GLY A 211 19.80 -2.99 -0.02
C GLY A 211 19.37 -3.89 1.14
N ALA A 212 20.07 -3.84 2.25
CA ALA A 212 19.75 -4.63 3.45
C ALA A 212 18.36 -4.31 4.03
N TYR A 213 17.83 -3.10 3.78
CA TYR A 213 16.49 -2.71 4.25
C TYR A 213 15.34 -3.30 3.43
N THR A 214 15.62 -4.11 2.43
CA THR A 214 14.61 -4.88 1.70
C THR A 214 13.79 -5.77 2.65
N SER A 215 14.41 -6.23 3.74
CA SER A 215 13.74 -6.99 4.80
C SER A 215 12.63 -6.22 5.54
N LYS A 216 12.59 -4.89 5.38
CA LYS A 216 11.51 -4.04 5.93
C LYS A 216 10.24 -4.08 5.10
N ILE A 217 10.25 -4.65 3.90
CA ILE A 217 9.06 -4.78 3.07
C ILE A 217 8.19 -5.90 3.63
N SER A 218 7.02 -5.52 4.15
CA SER A 218 6.02 -6.43 4.69
C SER A 218 5.08 -6.98 3.62
N GLY A 219 5.03 -6.36 2.44
CA GLY A 219 4.21 -6.84 1.34
C GLY A 219 4.14 -5.86 0.18
N LEU A 220 3.45 -6.30 -0.86
CA LEU A 220 3.15 -5.54 -2.05
C LEU A 220 1.76 -5.98 -2.54
N GLY A 221 0.91 -5.03 -2.91
CA GLY A 221 -0.42 -5.38 -3.39
C GLY A 221 -1.05 -4.35 -4.32
N PRO A 222 -1.93 -4.81 -5.22
CA PRO A 222 -2.73 -3.94 -6.07
C PRO A 222 -3.83 -3.26 -5.26
N MET A 223 -4.27 -2.08 -5.71
CA MET A 223 -5.36 -1.33 -5.10
C MET A 223 -6.10 -0.47 -6.12
N SER A 224 -7.39 -0.24 -5.86
CA SER A 224 -8.21 0.76 -6.54
C SER A 224 -8.88 1.65 -5.51
N MET A 225 -8.88 2.96 -5.77
CA MET A 225 -9.53 3.96 -4.90
C MET A 225 -10.91 4.40 -5.42
N ILE A 226 -11.32 3.96 -6.60
CA ILE A 226 -12.58 4.35 -7.23
C ILE A 226 -13.73 3.53 -6.67
N ASP A 227 -13.63 2.22 -6.74
CA ASP A 227 -14.64 1.31 -6.21
C ASP A 227 -14.43 1.03 -4.72
N SER A 228 -15.43 1.33 -3.90
CA SER A 228 -15.34 1.17 -2.44
C SER A 228 -15.30 -0.30 -2.01
N HIS A 229 -15.95 -1.19 -2.76
CA HIS A 229 -15.94 -2.62 -2.45
C HIS A 229 -14.56 -3.22 -2.74
N ILE A 230 -14.01 -2.91 -3.91
CA ILE A 230 -12.66 -3.35 -4.31
C ILE A 230 -11.60 -2.76 -3.37
N PHE A 231 -11.71 -1.48 -3.03
CA PHE A 231 -10.82 -0.87 -2.04
C PHE A 231 -10.85 -1.60 -0.71
N SER A 232 -12.06 -1.92 -0.20
CA SER A 232 -12.22 -2.63 1.06
C SER A 232 -11.56 -4.00 1.04
N ILE A 233 -11.72 -4.76 -0.04
CA ILE A 233 -11.08 -6.06 -0.23
C ILE A 233 -9.55 -5.92 -0.25
N CYS A 234 -9.03 -5.01 -1.06
CA CYS A 234 -7.59 -4.79 -1.21
C CYS A 234 -6.96 -4.32 0.10
N PHE A 235 -7.58 -3.38 0.81
CA PHE A 235 -7.06 -2.87 2.06
C PHE A 235 -7.11 -3.91 3.18
N THR A 236 -8.21 -4.65 3.32
CA THR A 236 -8.31 -5.75 4.28
C THR A 236 -7.25 -6.83 3.99
N SER A 237 -7.03 -7.17 2.73
CA SER A 237 -5.98 -8.11 2.33
C SER A 237 -4.59 -7.58 2.67
N ALA A 238 -4.34 -6.29 2.49
CA ALA A 238 -3.08 -5.66 2.89
C ALA A 238 -2.85 -5.74 4.41
N LEU A 239 -3.87 -5.46 5.22
CA LEU A 239 -3.78 -5.60 6.68
C LEU A 239 -3.42 -7.03 7.10
N GLN A 240 -4.00 -8.03 6.45
CA GLN A 240 -3.72 -9.44 6.71
C GLN A 240 -2.28 -9.81 6.30
N LEU A 241 -1.85 -9.41 5.11
CA LEU A 241 -0.50 -9.69 4.60
C LEU A 241 0.60 -9.09 5.49
N ILE A 242 0.38 -7.86 5.97
CA ILE A 242 1.31 -7.20 6.89
C ILE A 242 1.38 -7.97 8.21
N PHE A 243 0.24 -8.37 8.77
CA PHE A 243 0.17 -9.17 9.98
C PHE A 243 0.92 -10.51 9.82
N GLU A 244 0.69 -11.23 8.73
CA GLU A 244 1.35 -12.49 8.43
C GLU A 244 2.87 -12.35 8.23
N SER A 245 3.32 -11.22 7.69
CA SER A 245 4.75 -10.95 7.47
C SER A 245 5.55 -10.82 8.75
N GLU A 246 4.90 -10.50 9.86
CA GLU A 246 5.50 -10.40 11.18
C GLU A 246 5.67 -11.78 11.87
N GLY A 247 5.37 -12.86 11.16
CA GLY A 247 5.54 -14.24 11.65
C GLY A 247 4.56 -14.66 12.73
N LYS A 248 3.37 -14.06 12.72
CA LYS A 248 2.31 -14.31 13.71
C LYS A 248 1.11 -15.00 13.09
#